data_b4519ec1a6ce429a554fa6c4fd4bb47b
#
_entry.id   b4519ec1a6ce429a554fa6c4fd4bb47b
#
_cell.length_a   1.000
_cell.length_b   1.000
_cell.length_c   1.000
_cell.angle_alpha   90.00
_cell.angle_beta   90.00
_cell.angle_gamma   90.00
#
_symmetry.space_group_name_H-M   'P 1'
#
loop_
_entity.id
_entity.type
_entity.pdbx_description
1 polymer ?
#
loop_
_entity_poly.entity_id
_entity_poly.type
_entity_poly.pdbx_seq_one_letter_code
_entity_poly.pdbx_strand_id
1 'polypeptide(L)'
;EGFEHALNEFTPEVLNVAGTQDFFYNKYLKPQIEAITKPLHDLSPLEEAYFCRMMTFVLREQMISKVGAQEGTNTSSSDLWTMPLTEKKDAGNIYTDLHIIRKEQSSAGSGFDTITLSVPDQGKDFLPNFRIGDMVYLYTYKLKEEPDVRKAILYKGVLQEIHSHEIVVHLTDGQQNADIFETNLPYAIEHGTSDASTGGSIRNLHQFICAPKEKRDLLLGQRAPQRDTSLALTRHYDDVLDDIILRAKQAQDYFLLVGPPGTGKTSRALKFMVEEALNDGTGMPTAESIAAGGKTAQQPASSILLMSYTNRAVDEICEMLVDSGIPFLRLGSEYSCDERFRPYLIEKAISDCPKLEAIKQYIIGTRVIVGTTSMMTSKPFIFTLKHFKLAII
;
A
#
# COMPACT_ATOMS: atom_id res chain seq x y z
N GLU A 1 7.90 21.91 -24.15
CA GLU A 1 8.35 21.22 -25.39
C GLU A 1 8.21 19.69 -25.28
N GLY A 2 8.84 19.01 -24.30
CA GLY A 2 8.76 17.55 -24.17
C GLY A 2 7.37 17.02 -23.82
N PHE A 3 6.61 17.76 -23.04
CA PHE A 3 5.24 17.40 -22.65
C PHE A 3 4.25 17.58 -23.80
N GLU A 4 4.33 18.70 -24.52
CA GLU A 4 3.52 18.95 -25.72
C GLU A 4 3.84 17.95 -26.83
N HIS A 5 5.13 17.60 -26.99
CA HIS A 5 5.55 16.60 -27.97
C HIS A 5 4.94 15.23 -27.63
N ALA A 6 5.04 14.78 -26.36
CA ALA A 6 4.45 13.53 -25.92
C ALA A 6 2.92 13.51 -26.09
N LEU A 7 2.22 14.60 -25.78
CA LEU A 7 0.77 14.69 -26.00
C LEU A 7 0.38 14.55 -27.46
N ASN A 8 1.17 15.12 -28.37
CA ASN A 8 0.93 15.02 -29.81
C ASN A 8 1.24 13.62 -30.36
N GLU A 9 2.12 12.85 -29.70
CA GLU A 9 2.42 11.46 -30.06
C GLU A 9 1.32 10.48 -29.65
N PHE A 10 0.45 10.84 -28.71
CA PHE A 10 -0.68 10.01 -28.27
C PHE A 10 -1.98 10.30 -29.02
N THR A 11 -1.89 10.80 -30.25
CA THR A 11 -3.08 10.94 -31.10
C THR A 11 -3.45 9.60 -31.75
N PRO A 12 -4.73 9.39 -32.09
CA PRO A 12 -5.17 8.17 -32.79
C PRO A 12 -4.43 7.90 -34.09
N GLU A 13 -4.01 8.95 -34.79
CA GLU A 13 -3.28 8.89 -36.07
C GLU A 13 -1.85 8.36 -35.83
N VAL A 14 -1.20 8.75 -34.73
CA VAL A 14 0.18 8.32 -34.41
C VAL A 14 0.21 6.91 -33.85
N LEU A 15 -0.76 6.55 -33.05
CA LEU A 15 -0.89 5.17 -32.57
C LEU A 15 -1.19 4.19 -33.69
N ASN A 16 -1.46 4.70 -34.91
CA ASN A 16 -1.72 3.95 -36.16
C ASN A 16 -2.42 2.61 -35.85
N VAL A 17 -3.44 2.70 -35.02
CA VAL A 17 -4.28 1.56 -34.72
C VAL A 17 -4.97 1.25 -36.02
N ALA A 18 -4.53 0.21 -36.70
CA ALA A 18 -5.12 -0.28 -37.93
C ALA A 18 -6.64 -0.30 -37.74
N GLY A 19 -7.33 0.62 -38.44
CA GLY A 19 -8.76 0.76 -38.35
C GLY A 19 -9.26 1.75 -37.30
N THR A 20 -8.86 3.05 -37.40
CA THR A 20 -9.56 4.14 -36.69
C THR A 20 -11.06 4.18 -36.98
N GLN A 21 -11.52 3.41 -37.97
CA GLN A 21 -12.92 3.15 -38.27
C GLN A 21 -13.45 1.85 -37.65
N ASP A 22 -12.59 1.09 -36.91
CA ASP A 22 -13.01 -0.13 -36.25
C ASP A 22 -13.99 0.20 -35.12
N PHE A 23 -15.08 -0.56 -35.08
CA PHE A 23 -16.09 -0.49 -34.02
C PHE A 23 -15.46 -0.64 -32.62
N PHE A 24 -14.51 -1.57 -32.47
CA PHE A 24 -13.82 -1.81 -31.17
C PHE A 24 -13.02 -0.59 -30.72
N TYR A 25 -12.24 0.01 -31.63
CA TYR A 25 -11.49 1.23 -31.33
C TYR A 25 -12.43 2.37 -30.91
N ASN A 26 -13.44 2.69 -31.70
CA ASN A 26 -14.32 3.82 -31.42
C ASN A 26 -15.19 3.63 -30.16
N LYS A 27 -15.62 2.38 -29.90
CA LYS A 27 -16.49 2.07 -28.76
C LYS A 27 -15.75 1.90 -27.44
N TYR A 28 -14.55 1.33 -27.46
CA TYR A 28 -13.85 0.92 -26.24
C TYR A 28 -12.51 1.62 -26.02
N LEU A 29 -11.66 1.75 -27.03
CA LEU A 29 -10.32 2.30 -26.86
C LEU A 29 -10.30 3.82 -26.87
N LYS A 30 -10.92 4.45 -27.84
CA LYS A 30 -10.95 5.92 -27.98
C LYS A 30 -11.48 6.63 -26.73
N PRO A 31 -12.61 6.23 -26.10
CA PRO A 31 -13.09 6.86 -24.88
C PRO A 31 -12.10 6.73 -23.71
N GLN A 32 -11.36 5.60 -23.61
CA GLN A 32 -10.36 5.41 -22.58
C GLN A 32 -9.14 6.30 -22.80
N ILE A 33 -8.66 6.40 -24.03
CA ILE A 33 -7.55 7.30 -24.41
C ILE A 33 -7.94 8.76 -24.14
N GLU A 34 -9.12 9.17 -24.57
CA GLU A 34 -9.64 10.52 -24.33
C GLU A 34 -9.81 10.83 -22.84
N ALA A 35 -10.27 9.88 -22.04
CA ALA A 35 -10.38 10.04 -20.59
C ALA A 35 -9.03 10.26 -19.90
N ILE A 36 -7.95 9.70 -20.46
CA ILE A 36 -6.59 9.87 -19.94
C ILE A 36 -5.99 11.19 -20.44
N THR A 37 -6.13 11.50 -21.71
CA THR A 37 -5.42 12.61 -22.38
C THR A 37 -6.11 13.95 -22.25
N LYS A 38 -7.45 13.99 -22.31
CA LYS A 38 -8.22 15.24 -22.24
C LYS A 38 -7.90 16.10 -21.00
N PRO A 39 -7.84 15.54 -19.76
CA PRO A 39 -7.50 16.34 -18.59
C PRO A 39 -6.13 17.02 -18.67
N LEU A 40 -5.19 16.47 -19.44
CA LEU A 40 -3.85 17.05 -19.62
C LEU A 40 -3.87 18.30 -20.49
N HIS A 41 -4.84 18.43 -21.41
CA HIS A 41 -5.00 19.61 -22.28
C HIS A 41 -5.74 20.77 -21.58
N ASP A 42 -6.47 20.49 -20.50
CA ASP A 42 -7.29 21.48 -19.79
C ASP A 42 -6.59 22.08 -18.56
N LEU A 43 -5.27 21.91 -18.42
CA LEU A 43 -4.50 22.40 -17.27
C LEU A 43 -4.20 23.90 -17.38
N SER A 44 -4.29 24.59 -16.25
CA SER A 44 -3.70 25.92 -16.10
C SER A 44 -2.17 25.84 -16.05
N PRO A 45 -1.44 26.93 -16.34
CA PRO A 45 0.03 26.92 -16.32
C PRO A 45 0.63 26.44 -14.96
N LEU A 46 -0.03 26.75 -13.85
CA LEU A 46 0.40 26.27 -12.53
C LEU A 46 0.18 24.77 -12.35
N GLU A 47 -0.97 24.27 -12.76
CA GLU A 47 -1.30 22.85 -12.69
C GLU A 47 -0.38 22.01 -13.57
N GLU A 48 -0.11 22.49 -14.79
CA GLU A 48 0.84 21.87 -15.71
C GLU A 48 2.26 21.83 -15.12
N ALA A 49 2.76 22.96 -14.62
CA ALA A 49 4.06 23.04 -13.98
C ALA A 49 4.18 22.09 -12.78
N TYR A 50 3.14 22.01 -11.94
CA TYR A 50 3.08 21.07 -10.81
C TYR A 50 3.09 19.62 -11.28
N PHE A 51 2.22 19.27 -12.24
CA PHE A 51 2.13 17.91 -12.78
C PHE A 51 3.46 17.45 -13.38
N CYS A 52 4.05 18.27 -14.26
CA CYS A 52 5.33 17.94 -14.90
C CYS A 52 6.46 17.80 -13.89
N ARG A 53 6.51 18.67 -12.88
CA ARG A 53 7.54 18.62 -11.84
C ARG A 53 7.41 17.39 -10.97
N MET A 54 6.20 17.07 -10.54
CA MET A 54 5.94 15.87 -9.72
C MET A 54 6.13 14.58 -10.51
N MET A 55 5.72 14.54 -11.77
CA MET A 55 5.97 13.40 -12.66
C MET A 55 7.49 13.18 -12.83
N THR A 56 8.24 14.24 -13.10
CA THR A 56 9.70 14.18 -13.20
C THR A 56 10.33 13.68 -11.91
N PHE A 57 9.85 14.15 -10.76
CA PHE A 57 10.31 13.68 -9.46
C PHE A 57 10.07 12.18 -9.29
N VAL A 58 8.85 11.70 -9.50
CA VAL A 58 8.48 10.28 -9.36
C VAL A 58 9.31 9.39 -10.28
N LEU A 59 9.50 9.79 -11.54
CA LEU A 59 10.29 9.02 -12.50
C LEU A 59 11.78 9.01 -12.17
N ARG A 60 12.33 10.12 -11.68
CA ARG A 60 13.73 10.19 -11.22
C ARG A 60 13.96 9.34 -9.98
N GLU A 61 13.07 9.41 -9.00
CA GLU A 61 13.13 8.55 -7.81
C GLU A 61 13.09 7.07 -8.19
N GLN A 62 12.22 6.69 -9.11
CA GLN A 62 12.16 5.32 -9.62
C GLN A 62 13.45 4.93 -10.33
N MET A 63 13.99 5.80 -11.18
CA MET A 63 15.23 5.54 -11.90
C MET A 63 16.40 5.39 -10.93
N ILE A 64 16.56 6.31 -9.98
CA ILE A 64 17.61 6.26 -8.96
C ILE A 64 17.48 5.00 -8.10
N SER A 65 16.29 4.67 -7.69
CA SER A 65 16.01 3.43 -6.93
C SER A 65 16.43 2.17 -7.68
N LYS A 66 16.29 2.12 -9.02
CA LYS A 66 16.64 0.95 -9.83
C LYS A 66 18.10 0.90 -10.27
N VAL A 67 18.69 2.05 -10.57
CA VAL A 67 20.04 2.13 -11.18
C VAL A 67 21.09 2.53 -10.17
N GLY A 68 20.70 3.12 -9.04
CA GLY A 68 21.59 3.76 -8.06
C GLY A 68 21.89 5.22 -8.43
N ALA A 69 22.23 6.02 -7.44
CA ALA A 69 22.80 7.35 -7.66
C ALA A 69 24.28 7.21 -8.03
N GLN A 70 24.78 8.09 -8.88
CA GLN A 70 26.20 8.13 -9.19
C GLN A 70 27.00 8.35 -7.90
N GLU A 71 27.96 7.44 -7.64
CA GLU A 71 28.96 7.44 -6.56
C GLU A 71 28.40 7.47 -5.11
N GLY A 72 28.35 6.29 -4.47
CA GLY A 72 28.41 6.14 -3.00
C GLY A 72 27.08 6.11 -2.25
N THR A 73 25.95 6.20 -2.89
CA THR A 73 24.65 5.95 -2.25
C THR A 73 24.08 4.62 -2.71
N ASN A 74 24.38 3.58 -1.97
CA ASN A 74 23.77 2.27 -2.18
C ASN A 74 22.29 2.35 -1.77
N THR A 75 21.40 2.13 -2.74
CA THR A 75 19.98 1.95 -2.47
C THR A 75 19.65 0.48 -2.66
N SER A 76 18.89 -0.11 -1.77
CA SER A 76 18.59 -1.55 -1.74
C SER A 76 18.10 -2.14 -3.06
N SER A 77 17.51 -1.35 -3.93
CA SER A 77 17.06 -1.79 -5.26
C SER A 77 18.18 -1.90 -6.29
N SER A 78 19.12 -0.96 -6.28
CA SER A 78 20.27 -1.00 -7.19
C SER A 78 21.28 -2.05 -6.78
N ASP A 79 21.40 -2.32 -5.48
CA ASP A 79 22.31 -3.31 -4.91
C ASP A 79 22.08 -4.70 -5.48
N LEU A 80 20.83 -5.04 -5.77
CA LEU A 80 20.47 -6.30 -6.44
C LEU A 80 21.26 -6.52 -7.75
N TRP A 81 21.50 -5.43 -8.52
CA TRP A 81 22.10 -5.49 -9.86
C TRP A 81 23.58 -5.12 -9.88
N THR A 82 24.02 -4.25 -8.99
CA THR A 82 25.33 -3.58 -9.05
C THR A 82 26.28 -3.96 -7.95
N MET A 83 25.78 -4.38 -6.76
CA MET A 83 26.62 -4.71 -5.62
C MET A 83 27.36 -6.04 -5.84
N PRO A 84 28.68 -6.10 -5.62
CA PRO A 84 29.45 -7.35 -5.67
C PRO A 84 28.94 -8.37 -4.64
N LEU A 85 29.09 -9.65 -4.96
CA LEU A 85 28.63 -10.75 -4.09
C LEU A 85 29.26 -10.70 -2.70
N THR A 86 30.54 -10.37 -2.61
CA THR A 86 31.25 -10.22 -1.32
C THR A 86 30.60 -9.17 -0.45
N GLU A 87 30.33 -7.99 -0.99
CA GLU A 87 29.68 -6.90 -0.27
C GLU A 87 28.23 -7.24 0.12
N LYS A 88 27.50 -7.97 -0.74
CA LYS A 88 26.15 -8.48 -0.40
C LYS A 88 26.18 -9.43 0.79
N LYS A 89 27.19 -10.32 0.85
CA LYS A 89 27.37 -11.25 1.96
C LYS A 89 27.75 -10.51 3.25
N ASP A 90 28.71 -9.58 3.18
CA ASP A 90 29.15 -8.78 4.31
C ASP A 90 28.03 -7.90 4.89
N ALA A 91 27.16 -7.39 4.01
CA ALA A 91 25.97 -6.63 4.41
C ALA A 91 24.79 -7.49 4.87
N GLY A 92 24.88 -8.83 4.75
CA GLY A 92 23.79 -9.75 5.08
C GLY A 92 22.58 -9.68 4.12
N ASN A 93 22.76 -9.16 2.92
CA ASN A 93 21.70 -8.90 1.94
C ASN A 93 21.42 -10.06 0.98
N ILE A 94 22.12 -11.16 1.13
CA ILE A 94 21.93 -12.37 0.32
C ILE A 94 22.12 -13.62 1.16
N TYR A 95 21.22 -14.59 1.01
CA TYR A 95 21.46 -15.98 1.38
C TYR A 95 21.88 -16.76 0.15
N THR A 96 22.89 -17.63 0.29
CA THR A 96 23.41 -18.47 -0.80
C THR A 96 23.38 -19.94 -0.41
N ASP A 97 23.55 -20.80 -1.43
CA ASP A 97 23.64 -22.26 -1.26
C ASP A 97 22.41 -22.89 -0.56
N LEU A 98 21.26 -22.27 -0.72
CA LEU A 98 20.01 -22.79 -0.21
C LEU A 98 19.54 -23.99 -1.05
N HIS A 99 18.89 -24.98 -0.42
CA HIS A 99 18.30 -26.11 -1.13
C HIS A 99 16.83 -26.26 -0.79
N ILE A 100 16.00 -26.52 -1.79
CA ILE A 100 14.58 -26.72 -1.58
C ILE A 100 14.34 -28.04 -0.84
N ILE A 101 13.65 -27.98 0.30
CA ILE A 101 13.23 -29.13 1.09
C ILE A 101 11.80 -29.51 0.74
N ARG A 102 10.93 -28.50 0.57
CA ARG A 102 9.49 -28.71 0.42
C ARG A 102 8.88 -27.66 -0.51
N LYS A 103 7.88 -28.11 -1.28
CA LYS A 103 7.08 -27.28 -2.17
C LYS A 103 5.62 -27.55 -1.88
N GLU A 104 4.87 -26.54 -1.51
CA GLU A 104 3.48 -26.67 -1.08
C GLU A 104 2.59 -25.68 -1.82
N GLN A 105 1.32 -26.05 -1.92
CA GLN A 105 0.28 -25.17 -2.43
C GLN A 105 -0.52 -24.65 -1.23
N SER A 106 -0.61 -23.36 -1.08
CA SER A 106 -1.48 -22.76 -0.07
C SER A 106 -2.96 -22.98 -0.43
N SER A 107 -3.82 -22.96 0.56
CA SER A 107 -5.27 -23.16 0.37
C SER A 107 -5.93 -22.09 -0.50
N ALA A 108 -5.30 -20.93 -0.65
CA ALA A 108 -5.77 -19.81 -1.46
C ALA A 108 -5.03 -19.66 -2.80
N GLY A 109 -3.96 -20.44 -3.02
CA GLY A 109 -3.06 -20.30 -4.16
C GLY A 109 -3.52 -21.08 -5.39
N SER A 110 -3.13 -20.60 -6.55
CA SER A 110 -3.39 -21.24 -7.85
C SER A 110 -2.29 -22.21 -8.31
N GLY A 111 -1.35 -22.58 -7.43
CA GLY A 111 -0.21 -23.47 -7.74
C GLY A 111 0.73 -23.60 -6.54
N PHE A 112 1.91 -24.16 -6.77
CA PHE A 112 2.96 -24.24 -5.74
C PHE A 112 3.47 -22.84 -5.44
N ASP A 113 3.14 -22.32 -4.28
CA ASP A 113 3.40 -20.95 -3.88
C ASP A 113 4.20 -20.83 -2.57
N THR A 114 4.34 -21.93 -1.84
CA THR A 114 5.10 -21.95 -0.58
C THR A 114 6.32 -22.86 -0.74
N ILE A 115 7.49 -22.25 -0.67
CA ILE A 115 8.78 -22.93 -0.88
C ILE A 115 9.57 -22.88 0.44
N THR A 116 9.87 -24.06 0.96
CA THR A 116 10.73 -24.22 2.12
C THR A 116 12.15 -24.57 1.70
N LEU A 117 13.14 -23.82 2.18
CA LEU A 117 14.54 -23.98 1.84
C LEU A 117 15.37 -24.26 3.10
N SER A 118 16.33 -25.18 3.00
CA SER A 118 17.37 -25.35 4.02
C SER A 118 18.42 -24.26 3.88
N VAL A 119 18.87 -23.76 5.01
CA VAL A 119 19.91 -22.73 5.09
C VAL A 119 21.18 -23.38 5.62
N PRO A 120 22.21 -23.56 4.79
CA PRO A 120 23.52 -24.02 5.25
C PRO A 120 24.24 -22.91 6.03
N ASP A 121 25.36 -23.24 6.64
CA ASP A 121 26.22 -22.26 7.31
C ASP A 121 26.68 -21.20 6.31
N GLN A 122 26.29 -19.94 6.56
CA GLN A 122 26.60 -18.77 5.71
C GLN A 122 27.94 -18.12 6.09
N GLY A 123 28.61 -18.62 7.13
CA GLY A 123 29.85 -18.07 7.64
C GLY A 123 29.71 -17.43 9.03
N LYS A 124 30.82 -17.40 9.78
CA LYS A 124 30.81 -16.98 11.21
C LYS A 124 30.41 -15.52 11.41
N ASP A 125 30.66 -14.66 10.42
CA ASP A 125 30.42 -13.23 10.52
C ASP A 125 29.13 -12.80 9.78
N PHE A 126 28.36 -13.75 9.24
CA PHE A 126 27.14 -13.48 8.53
C PHE A 126 26.02 -13.03 9.49
N LEU A 127 25.60 -11.78 9.33
CA LEU A 127 24.44 -11.20 10.03
C LEU A 127 23.33 -10.92 9.02
N PRO A 128 22.27 -11.75 8.96
CA PRO A 128 21.23 -11.57 7.96
C PRO A 128 20.46 -10.27 8.18
N ASN A 129 20.31 -9.50 7.11
CA ASN A 129 19.51 -8.27 7.09
C ASN A 129 18.13 -8.53 6.47
N PHE A 130 17.47 -9.61 6.89
CA PHE A 130 16.15 -10.00 6.44
C PHE A 130 15.17 -10.06 7.60
N ARG A 131 13.91 -9.74 7.31
CA ARG A 131 12.79 -9.79 8.26
C ARG A 131 11.61 -10.55 7.66
N ILE A 132 10.81 -11.15 8.52
CA ILE A 132 9.52 -11.71 8.12
C ILE A 132 8.67 -10.59 7.50
N GLY A 133 8.08 -10.86 6.34
CA GLY A 133 7.34 -9.88 5.56
C GLY A 133 8.15 -9.13 4.50
N ASP A 134 9.47 -9.29 4.47
CA ASP A 134 10.30 -8.69 3.42
C ASP A 134 10.01 -9.33 2.06
N MET A 135 9.92 -8.48 1.05
CA MET A 135 9.83 -8.93 -0.33
C MET A 135 11.20 -9.39 -0.80
N VAL A 136 11.23 -10.56 -1.42
CA VAL A 136 12.46 -11.19 -1.87
C VAL A 136 12.35 -11.72 -3.29
N TYR A 137 13.51 -11.90 -3.92
CA TYR A 137 13.68 -12.71 -5.11
C TYR A 137 14.36 -14.01 -4.73
N LEU A 138 13.68 -15.12 -5.07
CA LEU A 138 14.22 -16.48 -5.03
C LEU A 138 14.67 -16.84 -6.44
N TYR A 139 15.89 -17.36 -6.61
CA TYR A 139 16.40 -17.79 -7.89
C TYR A 139 17.45 -18.89 -7.75
N THR A 140 17.61 -19.69 -8.79
CA THR A 140 18.62 -20.75 -8.85
C THR A 140 19.82 -20.35 -9.69
N TYR A 141 20.95 -20.96 -9.41
CA TYR A 141 22.18 -20.79 -10.16
C TYR A 141 22.95 -22.13 -10.30
N LYS A 142 23.90 -22.22 -11.22
CA LYS A 142 24.61 -23.46 -11.47
C LYS A 142 25.65 -23.76 -10.39
N LEU A 143 25.83 -25.04 -10.12
CA LEU A 143 26.91 -25.52 -9.24
C LEU A 143 28.26 -24.96 -9.68
N LYS A 144 29.03 -24.40 -8.74
CA LYS A 144 30.34 -23.76 -8.94
C LYS A 144 30.32 -22.40 -9.66
N GLU A 145 29.15 -21.85 -9.97
CA GLU A 145 29.01 -20.46 -10.40
C GLU A 145 28.58 -19.61 -9.20
N GLU A 146 28.84 -18.32 -9.26
CA GLU A 146 28.32 -17.34 -8.28
C GLU A 146 26.87 -16.99 -8.62
N PRO A 147 26.02 -16.75 -7.60
CA PRO A 147 24.66 -16.26 -7.82
C PRO A 147 24.69 -14.89 -8.53
N ASP A 148 23.95 -14.77 -9.61
CA ASP A 148 23.84 -13.56 -10.40
C ASP A 148 22.40 -13.41 -10.92
N VAL A 149 21.67 -12.45 -10.36
CA VAL A 149 20.28 -12.17 -10.70
C VAL A 149 20.07 -11.85 -12.18
N ARG A 150 21.11 -11.36 -12.89
CA ARG A 150 21.05 -11.00 -14.30
C ARG A 150 20.99 -12.23 -15.23
N LYS A 151 21.34 -13.40 -14.71
CA LYS A 151 21.42 -14.67 -15.45
C LYS A 151 20.35 -15.68 -15.04
N ALA A 152 19.47 -15.33 -14.10
CA ALA A 152 18.51 -16.23 -13.50
C ALA A 152 17.06 -15.79 -13.73
N ILE A 153 16.15 -16.73 -13.64
CA ILE A 153 14.72 -16.45 -13.53
C ILE A 153 14.44 -16.11 -12.06
N LEU A 154 13.87 -14.93 -11.83
CA LEU A 154 13.59 -14.43 -10.50
C LEU A 154 12.14 -14.74 -10.10
N TYR A 155 11.97 -15.54 -9.05
CA TYR A 155 10.67 -15.78 -8.43
C TYR A 155 10.47 -14.77 -7.31
N LYS A 156 9.48 -13.91 -7.48
CA LYS A 156 9.14 -12.89 -6.49
C LYS A 156 8.30 -13.50 -5.38
N GLY A 157 8.65 -13.20 -4.14
CA GLY A 157 7.93 -13.71 -2.98
C GLY A 157 8.10 -12.83 -1.75
N VAL A 158 7.52 -13.29 -0.66
CA VAL A 158 7.61 -12.68 0.67
C VAL A 158 8.18 -13.70 1.63
N LEU A 159 9.11 -13.29 2.49
CA LEU A 159 9.62 -14.12 3.56
C LEU A 159 8.51 -14.36 4.60
N GLN A 160 8.08 -15.60 4.72
CA GLN A 160 7.02 -16.01 5.62
C GLN A 160 7.57 -16.41 6.99
N GLU A 161 8.67 -17.18 6.98
CA GLU A 161 9.35 -17.63 8.19
C GLU A 161 10.85 -17.61 8.00
N ILE A 162 11.59 -17.29 9.07
CA ILE A 162 13.04 -17.29 9.10
C ILE A 162 13.47 -18.03 10.37
N HIS A 163 14.13 -19.17 10.19
CA HIS A 163 14.74 -19.97 11.25
C HIS A 163 16.25 -20.11 11.01
N SER A 164 16.99 -20.60 11.99
CA SER A 164 18.45 -20.77 11.90
C SER A 164 18.90 -21.67 10.75
N HIS A 165 18.09 -22.65 10.36
CA HIS A 165 18.42 -23.66 9.35
C HIS A 165 17.37 -23.79 8.24
N GLU A 166 16.34 -23.01 8.28
CA GLU A 166 15.21 -23.08 7.36
C GLU A 166 14.61 -21.72 7.10
N ILE A 167 14.24 -21.46 5.85
CA ILE A 167 13.54 -20.26 5.41
C ILE A 167 12.32 -20.71 4.60
N VAL A 168 11.18 -20.05 4.84
CA VAL A 168 9.95 -20.23 4.08
C VAL A 168 9.66 -18.97 3.27
N VAL A 169 9.54 -19.13 1.96
CA VAL A 169 9.18 -18.08 1.00
C VAL A 169 7.80 -18.37 0.44
N HIS A 170 6.89 -17.40 0.56
CA HIS A 170 5.61 -17.44 -0.13
C HIS A 170 5.71 -16.64 -1.43
N LEU A 171 5.57 -17.31 -2.57
CA LEU A 171 5.67 -16.70 -3.89
C LEU A 171 4.44 -15.86 -4.20
N THR A 172 4.65 -14.71 -4.81
CA THR A 172 3.56 -13.82 -5.27
C THR A 172 2.70 -14.50 -6.34
N ASP A 173 3.35 -15.27 -7.22
CA ASP A 173 2.71 -16.02 -8.29
C ASP A 173 3.01 -17.50 -8.13
N GLY A 174 2.00 -18.29 -7.77
CA GLY A 174 2.11 -19.73 -7.65
C GLY A 174 2.43 -20.39 -9.00
N GLN A 175 3.31 -21.39 -8.98
CA GLN A 175 3.75 -22.10 -10.18
C GLN A 175 2.92 -23.37 -10.40
N GLN A 176 2.40 -23.54 -11.60
CA GLN A 176 1.57 -24.71 -11.93
C GLN A 176 2.36 -26.01 -11.97
N ASN A 177 3.65 -25.95 -12.31
CA ASN A 177 4.53 -27.09 -12.38
C ASN A 177 5.62 -27.00 -11.29
N ALA A 178 5.62 -27.98 -10.38
CA ALA A 178 6.62 -28.08 -9.31
C ALA A 178 8.04 -28.38 -9.82
N ASP A 179 8.18 -28.94 -11.04
CA ASP A 179 9.48 -29.31 -11.61
C ASP A 179 10.31 -28.09 -12.04
N ILE A 180 9.68 -26.91 -12.15
CA ILE A 180 10.39 -25.64 -12.38
C ILE A 180 11.39 -25.37 -11.25
N PHE A 181 11.08 -25.82 -10.03
CA PHE A 181 11.97 -25.70 -8.89
C PHE A 181 12.88 -26.94 -8.81
N GLU A 182 14.03 -26.86 -9.46
CA GLU A 182 15.03 -27.92 -9.47
C GLU A 182 15.64 -28.11 -8.08
N THR A 183 15.53 -29.32 -7.53
CA THR A 183 16.01 -29.62 -6.16
C THR A 183 17.50 -29.88 -6.10
N ASN A 184 18.15 -30.10 -7.24
CA ASN A 184 19.58 -30.43 -7.34
C ASN A 184 20.48 -29.21 -7.50
N LEU A 185 19.90 -28.03 -7.67
CA LEU A 185 20.65 -26.78 -7.84
C LEU A 185 20.58 -25.95 -6.56
N PRO A 186 21.61 -25.12 -6.28
CA PRO A 186 21.58 -24.16 -5.21
C PRO A 186 20.68 -22.98 -5.57
N TYR A 187 20.09 -22.40 -4.53
CA TYR A 187 19.27 -21.22 -4.61
C TYR A 187 19.88 -20.06 -3.83
N ALA A 188 19.54 -18.86 -4.23
CA ALA A 188 19.84 -17.64 -3.50
C ALA A 188 18.54 -16.87 -3.23
N ILE A 189 18.55 -16.13 -2.13
CA ILE A 189 17.50 -15.17 -1.78
C ILE A 189 18.15 -13.80 -1.62
N GLU A 190 17.61 -12.81 -2.32
CA GLU A 190 17.98 -11.39 -2.21
C GLU A 190 16.74 -10.52 -2.02
N HIS A 191 16.94 -9.30 -1.49
CA HIS A 191 15.86 -8.34 -1.33
C HIS A 191 15.19 -8.02 -2.66
N GLY A 192 13.86 -8.16 -2.67
CA GLY A 192 13.02 -7.80 -3.80
C GLY A 192 12.55 -6.35 -3.72
N THR A 193 12.14 -5.81 -4.86
CA THR A 193 11.59 -4.47 -4.98
C THR A 193 10.18 -4.51 -5.52
N SER A 194 9.36 -3.56 -5.09
CA SER A 194 8.01 -3.38 -5.60
C SER A 194 7.88 -2.08 -6.37
N ASP A 195 7.47 -2.15 -7.62
CA ASP A 195 7.12 -0.96 -8.43
C ASP A 195 5.71 -0.43 -8.13
N ALA A 196 4.98 -1.04 -7.22
CA ALA A 196 3.60 -0.68 -6.90
C ALA A 196 3.45 0.77 -6.42
N SER A 197 4.43 1.28 -5.67
CA SER A 197 4.44 2.66 -5.18
C SER A 197 4.55 3.68 -6.32
N THR A 198 5.39 3.43 -7.31
CA THR A 198 5.57 4.33 -8.47
C THR A 198 4.32 4.36 -9.34
N GLY A 199 3.78 3.20 -9.69
CA GLY A 199 2.52 3.11 -10.45
C GLY A 199 1.36 3.79 -9.72
N GLY A 200 1.30 3.67 -8.40
CA GLY A 200 0.36 4.38 -7.54
C GLY A 200 0.55 5.90 -7.61
N SER A 201 1.78 6.40 -7.52
CA SER A 201 2.09 7.83 -7.58
C SER A 201 1.70 8.45 -8.91
N ILE A 202 2.01 7.80 -10.04
CA ILE A 202 1.61 8.25 -11.38
C ILE A 202 0.10 8.31 -11.50
N ARG A 203 -0.60 7.26 -11.05
CA ARG A 203 -2.08 7.24 -11.05
C ARG A 203 -2.67 8.37 -10.20
N ASN A 204 -2.09 8.63 -9.03
CA ASN A 204 -2.56 9.70 -8.15
C ASN A 204 -2.34 11.09 -8.76
N LEU A 205 -1.23 11.30 -9.47
CA LEU A 205 -1.00 12.54 -10.23
C LEU A 205 -2.05 12.71 -11.33
N HIS A 206 -2.39 11.64 -12.04
CA HIS A 206 -3.47 11.69 -13.02
C HIS A 206 -4.84 11.96 -12.36
N GLN A 207 -5.13 11.32 -11.22
CA GLN A 207 -6.35 11.60 -10.46
C GLN A 207 -6.42 13.05 -9.98
N PHE A 208 -5.29 13.64 -9.61
CA PHE A 208 -5.23 15.05 -9.25
C PHE A 208 -5.69 15.96 -10.40
N ILE A 209 -5.19 15.76 -11.61
CA ILE A 209 -5.61 16.58 -12.77
C ILE A 209 -7.06 16.33 -13.20
N CYS A 210 -7.60 15.14 -12.93
CA CYS A 210 -9.00 14.81 -13.16
C CYS A 210 -9.95 15.36 -12.06
N ALA A 211 -9.40 15.80 -10.94
CA ALA A 211 -10.21 16.30 -9.82
C ALA A 211 -10.91 17.63 -10.17
N PRO A 212 -12.05 17.95 -9.55
CA PRO A 212 -12.70 19.25 -9.71
C PRO A 212 -11.73 20.40 -9.42
N LYS A 213 -11.87 21.51 -10.19
CA LYS A 213 -10.97 22.67 -10.09
C LYS A 213 -10.83 23.18 -8.65
N GLU A 214 -11.92 23.26 -7.89
CA GLU A 214 -11.90 23.69 -6.50
C GLU A 214 -10.95 22.86 -5.61
N LYS A 215 -10.88 21.54 -5.84
CA LYS A 215 -9.94 20.66 -5.13
C LYS A 215 -8.51 20.86 -5.57
N ARG A 216 -8.28 21.07 -6.87
CA ARG A 216 -6.94 21.38 -7.38
C ARG A 216 -6.45 22.72 -6.84
N ASP A 217 -7.30 23.74 -6.85
CA ASP A 217 -7.01 25.06 -6.31
C ASP A 217 -6.67 25.01 -4.80
N LEU A 218 -7.40 24.18 -4.03
CA LEU A 218 -7.09 23.95 -2.63
C LEU A 218 -5.70 23.34 -2.42
N LEU A 219 -5.41 22.26 -3.17
CA LEU A 219 -4.15 21.53 -3.04
C LEU A 219 -2.94 22.35 -3.50
N LEU A 220 -3.13 23.25 -4.46
CA LEU A 220 -2.11 24.18 -4.96
C LEU A 220 -2.06 25.51 -4.22
N GLY A 221 -2.83 25.67 -3.14
CA GLY A 221 -2.86 26.89 -2.33
C GLY A 221 -3.49 28.10 -3.00
N GLN A 222 -4.26 27.90 -4.09
CA GLN A 222 -5.00 28.94 -4.79
C GLN A 222 -6.33 29.29 -4.10
N ARG A 223 -6.77 28.43 -3.20
CA ARG A 223 -7.94 28.59 -2.34
C ARG A 223 -7.57 28.27 -0.90
N ALA A 224 -8.02 29.08 0.03
CA ALA A 224 -7.85 28.81 1.47
C ALA A 224 -8.77 27.65 1.90
N PRO A 225 -8.35 26.79 2.86
CA PRO A 225 -9.19 25.76 3.44
C PRO A 225 -10.37 26.39 4.21
N GLN A 226 -11.53 25.75 4.07
CA GLN A 226 -12.76 26.18 4.72
C GLN A 226 -12.90 25.58 6.12
N ARG A 227 -13.61 26.28 6.98
CA ARG A 227 -13.96 25.86 8.34
C ARG A 227 -15.42 26.14 8.64
N ASP A 228 -16.03 25.25 9.41
CA ASP A 228 -17.35 25.46 9.99
C ASP A 228 -17.22 25.76 11.49
N THR A 229 -17.17 27.04 11.82
CA THR A 229 -17.04 27.50 13.21
C THR A 229 -18.27 27.31 14.06
N SER A 230 -19.41 26.88 13.49
CA SER A 230 -20.62 26.57 14.23
C SER A 230 -20.52 25.23 14.98
N LEU A 231 -19.61 24.36 14.58
CA LEU A 231 -19.41 23.05 15.21
C LEU A 231 -18.73 23.22 16.58
N ALA A 232 -19.24 22.49 17.57
CA ALA A 232 -18.70 22.39 18.92
C ALA A 232 -18.31 20.95 19.25
N LEU A 233 -17.46 20.74 20.26
CA LEU A 233 -17.15 19.42 20.78
C LEU A 233 -18.38 18.77 21.43
N THR A 234 -18.49 17.46 21.31
CA THR A 234 -19.57 16.68 21.95
C THR A 234 -19.35 16.54 23.45
N ARG A 235 -18.09 16.60 23.88
CA ARG A 235 -17.66 16.52 25.29
C ARG A 235 -16.30 17.16 25.49
N HIS A 236 -15.92 17.33 26.74
CA HIS A 236 -14.55 17.63 27.12
C HIS A 236 -13.67 16.38 27.08
N TYR A 237 -12.49 16.48 26.46
CA TYR A 237 -11.51 15.41 26.35
C TYR A 237 -10.27 15.69 27.21
N ASP A 238 -9.74 16.90 27.10
CA ASP A 238 -8.45 17.28 27.68
C ASP A 238 -8.27 18.81 27.65
N ASP A 239 -7.80 19.40 28.76
CA ASP A 239 -7.64 20.85 28.90
C ASP A 239 -6.71 21.48 27.84
N VAL A 240 -5.74 20.71 27.32
CA VAL A 240 -4.75 21.18 26.32
C VAL A 240 -5.17 20.85 24.90
N LEU A 241 -5.82 19.71 24.68
CA LEU A 241 -6.12 19.20 23.35
C LEU A 241 -7.48 19.59 22.81
N ASP A 242 -8.41 20.05 23.65
CA ASP A 242 -9.77 20.39 23.21
C ASP A 242 -9.81 21.43 22.10
N ASP A 243 -8.97 22.48 22.16
CA ASP A 243 -8.89 23.46 21.08
C ASP A 243 -8.39 22.83 19.76
N ILE A 244 -7.43 21.92 19.84
CA ILE A 244 -6.90 21.21 18.67
C ILE A 244 -7.97 20.30 18.06
N ILE A 245 -8.68 19.52 18.88
CA ILE A 245 -9.74 18.61 18.45
C ILE A 245 -10.91 19.38 17.84
N LEU A 246 -11.27 20.53 18.46
CA LEU A 246 -12.31 21.42 17.94
C LEU A 246 -11.93 21.96 16.55
N ARG A 247 -10.72 22.46 16.39
CA ARG A 247 -10.23 22.95 15.09
C ARG A 247 -10.20 21.86 14.04
N ALA A 248 -9.80 20.63 14.39
CA ALA A 248 -9.82 19.50 13.50
C ALA A 248 -11.25 19.14 13.09
N LYS A 249 -12.22 19.16 14.03
CA LYS A 249 -13.65 18.94 13.75
C LYS A 249 -14.24 20.03 12.84
N GLN A 250 -13.86 21.27 13.04
CA GLN A 250 -14.33 22.42 12.25
C GLN A 250 -13.75 22.48 10.84
N ALA A 251 -12.64 21.79 10.58
CA ALA A 251 -12.04 21.77 9.25
C ALA A 251 -12.92 21.04 8.25
N GLN A 252 -13.30 21.71 7.15
CA GLN A 252 -14.12 21.12 6.07
C GLN A 252 -13.25 20.51 4.95
N ASP A 253 -12.05 21.02 4.77
CA ASP A 253 -11.13 20.54 3.72
C ASP A 253 -10.00 19.70 4.33
N TYR A 254 -9.10 20.31 5.09
CA TYR A 254 -8.01 19.62 5.79
C TYR A 254 -7.57 20.36 7.05
N PHE A 255 -6.94 19.63 7.95
CA PHE A 255 -6.30 20.15 9.15
C PHE A 255 -4.91 19.53 9.29
N LEU A 256 -3.89 20.33 9.58
CA LEU A 256 -2.53 19.89 9.77
C LEU A 256 -2.15 20.01 11.26
N LEU A 257 -1.82 18.85 11.86
CA LEU A 257 -1.33 18.79 13.24
C LEU A 257 0.17 18.46 13.24
N VAL A 258 0.97 19.42 13.67
CA VAL A 258 2.41 19.25 13.85
C VAL A 258 2.72 19.07 15.33
N GLY A 259 3.46 18.02 15.66
CA GLY A 259 3.90 17.76 17.02
C GLY A 259 5.19 16.92 17.04
N PRO A 260 6.18 17.28 17.89
CA PRO A 260 7.39 16.49 18.06
C PRO A 260 7.10 15.04 18.50
N PRO A 261 8.09 14.13 18.41
CA PRO A 261 7.97 12.81 18.99
C PRO A 261 7.65 12.88 20.49
N GLY A 262 6.82 11.94 20.98
CA GLY A 262 6.47 11.84 22.41
C GLY A 262 5.39 12.83 22.90
N THR A 263 4.84 13.69 22.05
CA THR A 263 3.81 14.69 22.45
C THR A 263 2.38 14.12 22.55
N GLY A 264 2.21 12.80 22.38
CA GLY A 264 0.90 12.15 22.48
C GLY A 264 0.01 12.27 21.24
N LYS A 265 0.61 12.50 20.03
CA LYS A 265 -0.17 12.55 18.78
C LYS A 265 -1.05 11.34 18.56
N THR A 266 -0.48 10.13 18.68
CA THR A 266 -1.22 8.88 18.47
C THR A 266 -2.06 8.50 19.69
N SER A 267 -1.47 8.52 20.86
CA SER A 267 -2.10 8.01 22.10
C SER A 267 -3.19 8.92 22.66
N ARG A 268 -3.17 10.21 22.36
CA ARG A 268 -4.14 11.19 22.89
C ARG A 268 -4.87 11.95 21.79
N ALA A 269 -4.17 12.74 20.95
CA ALA A 269 -4.82 13.60 19.97
C ALA A 269 -5.61 12.77 18.93
N LEU A 270 -5.00 11.74 18.32
CA LEU A 270 -5.67 10.85 17.37
C LEU A 270 -6.86 10.12 18.02
N LYS A 271 -6.65 9.57 19.22
CA LYS A 271 -7.71 8.91 20.00
C LYS A 271 -8.93 9.82 20.13
N PHE A 272 -8.74 11.03 20.64
CA PHE A 272 -9.85 11.95 20.88
C PHE A 272 -10.50 12.45 19.60
N MET A 273 -9.74 12.65 18.52
CA MET A 273 -10.31 12.98 17.19
C MET A 273 -11.19 11.84 16.66
N VAL A 274 -10.78 10.59 16.84
CA VAL A 274 -11.56 9.41 16.44
C VAL A 274 -12.82 9.29 17.30
N GLU A 275 -12.70 9.41 18.61
CA GLU A 275 -13.85 9.37 19.53
C GLU A 275 -14.85 10.47 19.22
N GLU A 276 -14.40 11.71 18.98
CA GLU A 276 -15.26 12.83 18.61
C GLU A 276 -16.00 12.57 17.29
N ALA A 277 -15.28 12.07 16.28
CA ALA A 277 -15.87 11.74 14.99
C ALA A 277 -16.88 10.56 15.07
N LEU A 278 -16.68 9.63 16.01
CA LEU A 278 -17.61 8.54 16.28
C LEU A 278 -18.86 9.00 17.04
N ASN A 279 -18.75 10.03 17.89
CA ASN A 279 -19.86 10.56 18.68
C ASN A 279 -20.78 11.53 17.91
N ASP A 280 -20.39 11.91 16.70
CA ASP A 280 -21.12 12.88 15.87
C ASP A 280 -22.47 12.28 15.37
N GLY A 281 -23.47 12.21 16.26
CA GLY A 281 -24.89 12.11 15.95
C GLY A 281 -25.49 10.72 15.68
N THR A 282 -24.75 9.63 15.82
CA THR A 282 -25.34 8.29 15.68
C THR A 282 -24.84 7.35 16.78
N GLY A 283 -25.77 6.79 17.54
CA GLY A 283 -25.45 5.80 18.58
C GLY A 283 -24.54 4.70 18.06
N MET A 284 -23.52 4.34 18.83
CA MET A 284 -22.63 3.21 18.51
C MET A 284 -23.45 1.95 18.28
N PRO A 285 -23.32 1.27 17.12
CA PRO A 285 -23.79 -0.09 17.04
C PRO A 285 -22.87 -0.95 17.94
N THR A 286 -23.44 -1.65 18.90
CA THR A 286 -22.69 -2.63 19.70
C THR A 286 -22.27 -3.80 18.81
N ALA A 287 -21.15 -4.47 19.13
CA ALA A 287 -20.68 -5.64 18.38
C ALA A 287 -21.76 -6.72 18.22
N GLU A 288 -22.69 -6.83 19.19
CA GLU A 288 -23.85 -7.73 19.14
C GLU A 288 -24.89 -7.31 18.11
N SER A 289 -25.10 -6.01 17.85
CA SER A 289 -26.05 -5.53 16.83
C SER A 289 -25.54 -5.72 15.39
N ILE A 290 -24.25 -5.78 15.19
CA ILE A 290 -23.62 -6.06 13.88
C ILE A 290 -23.78 -7.55 13.55
N ALA A 291 -23.66 -8.45 14.51
CA ALA A 291 -23.83 -9.89 14.34
C ALA A 291 -25.29 -10.31 14.11
N ALA A 292 -26.25 -9.53 14.57
CA ALA A 292 -27.69 -9.88 14.55
C ALA A 292 -28.44 -9.56 13.25
N GLY A 293 -27.81 -8.98 12.22
CA GLY A 293 -28.40 -8.80 10.87
C GLY A 293 -29.68 -7.95 10.81
N GLY A 294 -29.85 -6.96 11.71
CA GLY A 294 -31.03 -6.12 11.78
C GLY A 294 -31.26 -5.26 10.53
N LYS A 295 -32.32 -5.54 9.78
CA LYS A 295 -32.77 -4.76 8.63
C LYS A 295 -33.40 -3.44 9.10
N THR A 296 -32.60 -2.41 9.27
CA THR A 296 -33.03 -1.02 9.24
C THR A 296 -32.18 -0.27 8.25
N ALA A 297 -32.77 0.23 7.20
CA ALA A 297 -32.16 1.14 6.22
C ALA A 297 -31.87 2.49 6.91
N GLN A 298 -30.88 2.51 7.80
CA GLN A 298 -30.29 3.75 8.29
C GLN A 298 -29.18 4.15 7.32
N GLN A 299 -29.07 5.46 7.04
CA GLN A 299 -27.97 6.02 6.29
C GLN A 299 -26.64 5.45 6.82
N PRO A 300 -25.70 5.06 5.96
CA PRO A 300 -24.46 4.46 6.41
C PRO A 300 -23.77 5.41 7.39
N ALA A 301 -23.57 4.94 8.61
CA ALA A 301 -22.90 5.69 9.65
C ALA A 301 -21.55 6.21 9.11
N SER A 302 -21.25 7.48 9.32
CA SER A 302 -20.04 8.12 8.82
C SER A 302 -18.80 7.32 9.21
N SER A 303 -17.99 6.94 8.21
CA SER A 303 -16.80 6.11 8.40
C SER A 303 -15.55 6.95 8.51
N ILE A 304 -14.58 6.41 9.23
CA ILE A 304 -13.28 7.01 9.50
C ILE A 304 -12.21 6.13 8.87
N LEU A 305 -11.29 6.74 8.15
CA LEU A 305 -10.13 6.08 7.58
C LEU A 305 -8.88 6.55 8.32
N LEU A 306 -8.14 5.61 8.92
CA LEU A 306 -6.88 5.88 9.59
C LEU A 306 -5.74 5.28 8.77
N MET A 307 -4.76 6.09 8.43
CA MET A 307 -3.64 5.66 7.60
C MET A 307 -2.32 6.07 8.20
N SER A 308 -1.28 5.28 7.89
CA SER A 308 0.10 5.70 8.11
C SER A 308 0.99 5.16 7.01
N TYR A 309 2.23 5.63 6.96
CA TYR A 309 3.18 5.20 5.94
C TYR A 309 3.73 3.81 6.20
N THR A 310 3.95 3.43 7.47
CA THR A 310 4.58 2.17 7.87
C THR A 310 3.61 1.24 8.59
N ASN A 311 3.82 -0.08 8.46
CA ASN A 311 3.04 -1.08 9.19
C ASN A 311 3.19 -0.92 10.72
N ARG A 312 4.38 -0.56 11.20
CA ARG A 312 4.61 -0.32 12.63
C ARG A 312 3.74 0.82 13.17
N ALA A 313 3.66 1.94 12.45
CA ALA A 313 2.80 3.04 12.86
C ALA A 313 1.30 2.69 12.77
N VAL A 314 0.92 1.83 11.81
CA VAL A 314 -0.43 1.26 11.74
C VAL A 314 -0.69 0.34 12.95
N ASP A 315 0.29 -0.44 13.41
CA ASP A 315 0.16 -1.27 14.60
C ASP A 315 -0.03 -0.41 15.88
N GLU A 316 0.68 0.72 16.00
CA GLU A 316 0.48 1.69 17.09
C GLU A 316 -0.94 2.30 17.07
N ILE A 317 -1.49 2.56 15.90
CA ILE A 317 -2.89 2.98 15.75
C ILE A 317 -3.85 1.87 16.17
N CYS A 318 -3.60 0.63 15.76
CA CYS A 318 -4.41 -0.53 16.16
C CYS A 318 -4.39 -0.74 17.68
N GLU A 319 -3.22 -0.62 18.31
CA GLU A 319 -3.08 -0.70 19.76
C GLU A 319 -3.95 0.34 20.48
N MET A 320 -3.88 1.60 20.05
CA MET A 320 -4.71 2.68 20.58
C MET A 320 -6.22 2.37 20.44
N LEU A 321 -6.65 1.80 19.29
CA LEU A 321 -8.04 1.45 19.06
C LEU A 321 -8.50 0.29 19.95
N VAL A 322 -7.67 -0.73 20.13
CA VAL A 322 -7.93 -1.87 21.03
C VAL A 322 -8.06 -1.38 22.48
N ASP A 323 -7.11 -0.57 22.95
CA ASP A 323 -7.11 0.00 24.30
C ASP A 323 -8.33 0.91 24.56
N SER A 324 -8.86 1.50 23.50
CA SER A 324 -10.05 2.36 23.58
C SER A 324 -11.37 1.60 23.36
N GLY A 325 -11.32 0.29 23.09
CA GLY A 325 -12.50 -0.53 22.79
C GLY A 325 -13.23 -0.13 21.50
N ILE A 326 -12.52 0.49 20.55
CA ILE A 326 -13.11 0.97 19.29
C ILE A 326 -13.01 -0.15 18.24
N PRO A 327 -14.14 -0.67 17.71
CA PRO A 327 -14.13 -1.66 16.65
C PRO A 327 -13.55 -1.11 15.34
N PHE A 328 -12.68 -1.89 14.70
CA PHE A 328 -12.06 -1.50 13.43
C PHE A 328 -11.78 -2.72 12.55
N LEU A 329 -11.53 -2.47 11.26
CA LEU A 329 -10.96 -3.43 10.34
C LEU A 329 -9.60 -2.93 9.85
N ARG A 330 -8.64 -3.83 9.78
CA ARG A 330 -7.30 -3.59 9.27
C ARG A 330 -7.17 -4.10 7.84
N LEU A 331 -6.67 -3.25 6.95
CA LEU A 331 -6.21 -3.62 5.63
C LEU A 331 -4.71 -3.93 5.68
N GLY A 332 -4.31 -5.10 5.26
CA GLY A 332 -2.91 -5.52 5.29
C GLY A 332 -2.75 -7.01 5.05
N SER A 333 -1.49 -7.47 5.08
CA SER A 333 -1.12 -8.88 5.09
C SER A 333 -0.83 -9.34 6.51
N GLU A 334 -1.12 -10.60 6.82
CA GLU A 334 -0.78 -11.19 8.13
C GLU A 334 0.73 -11.23 8.40
N TYR A 335 1.56 -11.23 7.33
CA TYR A 335 3.02 -11.24 7.44
C TYR A 335 3.62 -9.85 7.77
N SER A 336 2.88 -8.79 7.51
CA SER A 336 3.31 -7.41 7.79
C SER A 336 2.58 -6.78 8.99
N CYS A 337 1.94 -7.58 9.81
CA CYS A 337 1.08 -7.19 10.92
C CYS A 337 1.55 -7.88 12.20
N ASP A 338 1.61 -7.13 13.32
CA ASP A 338 1.81 -7.73 14.63
C ASP A 338 0.73 -8.80 14.89
N GLU A 339 1.11 -9.92 15.51
CA GLU A 339 0.21 -11.06 15.76
C GLU A 339 -1.05 -10.68 16.53
N ARG A 340 -0.94 -9.74 17.45
CA ARG A 340 -2.07 -9.21 18.26
C ARG A 340 -3.18 -8.62 17.40
N PHE A 341 -2.84 -8.09 16.20
CA PHE A 341 -3.81 -7.41 15.33
C PHE A 341 -4.25 -8.24 14.12
N ARG A 342 -3.72 -9.45 13.95
CA ARG A 342 -4.16 -10.39 12.89
C ARG A 342 -5.66 -10.67 12.89
N PRO A 343 -6.36 -10.82 14.05
CA PRO A 343 -7.80 -11.03 14.06
C PRO A 343 -8.63 -9.89 13.45
N TYR A 344 -8.07 -8.67 13.39
CA TYR A 344 -8.73 -7.49 12.83
C TYR A 344 -8.48 -7.32 11.33
N LEU A 345 -7.64 -8.16 10.71
CA LEU A 345 -7.46 -8.17 9.27
C LEU A 345 -8.77 -8.49 8.58
N ILE A 346 -9.10 -7.75 7.51
CA ILE A 346 -10.36 -7.97 6.76
C ILE A 346 -10.51 -9.45 6.41
N GLU A 347 -9.46 -10.09 5.88
CA GLU A 347 -9.49 -11.50 5.45
C GLU A 347 -9.83 -12.47 6.59
N LYS A 348 -9.33 -12.20 7.80
CA LYS A 348 -9.65 -13.02 9.00
C LYS A 348 -11.04 -12.69 9.54
N ALA A 349 -11.38 -11.41 9.61
CA ALA A 349 -12.66 -10.96 10.17
C ALA A 349 -13.87 -11.41 9.34
N ILE A 350 -13.68 -11.65 8.04
CA ILE A 350 -14.74 -12.13 7.13
C ILE A 350 -14.69 -13.63 6.85
N SER A 351 -13.74 -14.37 7.42
CA SER A 351 -13.55 -15.83 7.17
C SER A 351 -14.83 -16.63 7.44
N ASP A 352 -15.58 -16.24 8.45
CA ASP A 352 -16.81 -16.90 8.86
C ASP A 352 -18.07 -16.40 8.12
N CYS A 353 -17.92 -15.45 7.21
CA CYS A 353 -19.04 -14.90 6.45
C CYS A 353 -19.40 -15.79 5.26
N PRO A 354 -20.55 -16.48 5.26
CA PRO A 354 -20.86 -17.51 4.26
C PRO A 354 -21.26 -16.95 2.87
N LYS A 355 -21.53 -15.64 2.77
CA LYS A 355 -22.04 -15.00 1.56
C LYS A 355 -21.37 -13.65 1.32
N LEU A 356 -21.12 -13.32 0.05
CA LEU A 356 -20.55 -12.03 -0.37
C LEU A 356 -21.31 -10.81 0.18
N GLU A 357 -22.65 -10.91 0.24
CA GLU A 357 -23.47 -9.82 0.79
C GLU A 357 -23.23 -9.61 2.29
N ALA A 358 -23.05 -10.69 3.06
CA ALA A 358 -22.70 -10.60 4.47
C ALA A 358 -21.31 -9.94 4.66
N ILE A 359 -20.34 -10.25 3.80
CA ILE A 359 -19.01 -9.62 3.77
C ILE A 359 -19.15 -8.11 3.52
N LYS A 360 -19.93 -7.72 2.50
CA LYS A 360 -20.17 -6.30 2.20
C LYS A 360 -20.80 -5.58 3.39
N GLN A 361 -21.83 -6.17 3.99
CA GLN A 361 -22.52 -5.58 5.14
C GLN A 361 -21.59 -5.45 6.35
N TYR A 362 -20.71 -6.42 6.60
CA TYR A 362 -19.74 -6.35 7.66
C TYR A 362 -18.74 -5.20 7.45
N ILE A 363 -18.20 -5.08 6.23
CA ILE A 363 -17.27 -3.98 5.87
C ILE A 363 -17.99 -2.62 5.98
N ILE A 364 -19.23 -2.51 5.46
CA ILE A 364 -20.01 -1.27 5.52
C ILE A 364 -20.35 -0.91 6.97
N GLY A 365 -20.69 -1.89 7.80
CA GLY A 365 -21.06 -1.70 9.20
C GLY A 365 -19.91 -1.27 10.10
N THR A 366 -18.67 -1.67 9.81
CA THR A 366 -17.51 -1.28 10.63
C THR A 366 -17.09 0.16 10.32
N ARG A 367 -17.18 1.06 11.29
CA ARG A 367 -16.98 2.51 11.09
C ARG A 367 -15.53 2.91 10.88
N VAL A 368 -14.57 2.20 11.45
CA VAL A 368 -13.14 2.54 11.39
C VAL A 368 -12.40 1.53 10.51
N ILE A 369 -11.70 2.03 9.51
CA ILE A 369 -10.81 1.25 8.65
C ILE A 369 -9.39 1.76 8.84
N VAL A 370 -8.44 0.84 8.99
CA VAL A 370 -7.03 1.16 9.26
C VAL A 370 -6.12 0.47 8.24
N GLY A 371 -5.06 1.14 7.79
CA GLY A 371 -4.08 0.51 6.89
C GLY A 371 -2.96 1.45 6.48
N THR A 372 -1.99 0.93 5.72
CA THR A 372 -0.96 1.78 5.14
C THR A 372 -1.47 2.52 3.91
N THR A 373 -0.86 3.67 3.61
CA THR A 373 -1.16 4.44 2.38
C THR A 373 -0.96 3.59 1.12
N SER A 374 0.08 2.76 1.07
CA SER A 374 0.34 1.82 -0.03
C SER A 374 -0.79 0.78 -0.17
N MET A 375 -1.30 0.26 0.95
CA MET A 375 -2.40 -0.70 0.94
C MET A 375 -3.70 -0.07 0.41
N MET A 376 -4.00 1.18 0.77
CA MET A 376 -5.16 1.91 0.26
C MET A 376 -5.06 2.14 -1.25
N THR A 377 -3.86 2.41 -1.75
CA THR A 377 -3.61 2.57 -3.19
C THR A 377 -3.78 1.24 -3.95
N SER A 378 -3.39 0.13 -3.36
CA SER A 378 -3.48 -1.21 -3.99
C SER A 378 -4.89 -1.83 -3.88
N LYS A 379 -5.69 -1.43 -2.89
CA LYS A 379 -7.05 -1.94 -2.68
C LYS A 379 -8.13 -0.83 -2.81
N PRO A 380 -8.26 -0.18 -3.97
CA PRO A 380 -9.16 0.96 -4.17
C PRO A 380 -10.65 0.61 -4.03
N PHE A 381 -11.01 -0.69 -4.05
CA PHE A 381 -12.39 -1.14 -3.89
C PHE A 381 -13.03 -0.66 -2.59
N ILE A 382 -12.23 -0.38 -1.55
CA ILE A 382 -12.76 0.09 -0.26
C ILE A 382 -13.49 1.44 -0.41
N PHE A 383 -13.00 2.30 -1.33
CA PHE A 383 -13.61 3.60 -1.61
C PHE A 383 -14.88 3.50 -2.47
N THR A 384 -15.10 2.36 -3.16
CA THR A 384 -16.35 2.09 -3.87
C THR A 384 -17.41 1.49 -2.95
N LEU A 385 -17.00 0.76 -1.93
CA LEU A 385 -17.89 0.14 -0.95
C LEU A 385 -18.30 1.10 0.16
N LYS A 386 -17.46 2.08 0.46
CA LYS A 386 -17.59 2.88 1.68
C LYS A 386 -17.25 4.35 1.45
N HIS A 387 -18.08 5.23 2.00
CA HIS A 387 -17.81 6.66 2.03
C HIS A 387 -17.17 7.05 3.36
N PHE A 388 -16.02 7.72 3.33
CA PHE A 388 -15.32 8.20 4.51
C PHE A 388 -15.58 9.69 4.72
N LYS A 389 -16.11 10.04 5.90
CA LYS A 389 -16.30 11.43 6.32
C LYS A 389 -14.98 12.07 6.76
N LEU A 390 -14.10 11.28 7.34
CA LEU A 390 -12.83 11.71 7.90
C LEU A 390 -11.74 10.73 7.49
N ALA A 391 -10.62 11.25 7.01
CA ALA A 391 -9.37 10.52 6.84
C ALA A 391 -8.27 11.17 7.67
N ILE A 392 -7.56 10.39 8.48
CA ILE A 392 -6.41 10.83 9.27
C ILE A 392 -5.17 10.05 8.80
N ILE A 393 -4.10 10.76 8.45
CA ILE A 393 -2.88 10.20 7.87
C ILE A 393 -1.69 10.48 8.78
#